data_169f77d8952b488d4793a787ec8d3254
#
_entry.id   169f77d8952b488d4793a787ec8d3254
#
_cell.length_a   1.000
_cell.length_b   1.000
_cell.length_c   1.000
_cell.angle_alpha   90.00
_cell.angle_beta   90.00
_cell.angle_gamma   90.00
#
_symmetry.space_group_name_H-M   'P 1'
#
loop_
_entity.id
_entity.type
_entity.pdbx_description
1 polymer ?
#
loop_
_entity_poly.entity_id
_entity_poly.type
_entity_poly.pdbx_seq_one_letter_code
_entity_poly.pdbx_strand_id
1 'polypeptide(L)'
;MCSGTEFTANGRTILENGWKNYTLKSAENDEIKQIPTVTEGQQFTISASKSEHFTSPPKAFTEDTLLSAMEHAGQENYDENSEKKGLGTPATRAGTIEGLVKKGYAERKGKQIVATEKGVNLINVVPDEVKSAQLTSDWEMKLQQIENGEYSADRFMAEIEDFIRTLCEKYGSADSSV
;
A
#
# COMPACT_ATOMS: atom_id res chain seq x y z
N MET A 1 36.93 -5.42 0.77
CA MET A 1 36.65 -4.98 -0.61
C MET A 1 37.02 -6.09 -1.58
N CYS A 2 36.22 -6.35 -2.59
CA CYS A 2 36.54 -7.30 -3.66
C CYS A 2 36.48 -6.56 -4.99
N SER A 3 37.58 -6.55 -5.74
CA SER A 3 37.69 -5.81 -7.02
C SER A 3 37.23 -4.35 -6.97
N GLY A 4 37.47 -3.62 -5.87
CA GLY A 4 37.05 -2.23 -5.69
C GLY A 4 35.62 -2.04 -5.20
N THR A 5 34.84 -3.11 -5.08
CA THR A 5 33.50 -3.05 -4.54
C THR A 5 33.51 -3.31 -3.04
N GLU A 6 32.84 -2.46 -2.29
CA GLU A 6 32.64 -2.61 -0.84
C GLU A 6 31.49 -3.58 -0.56
N PHE A 7 31.72 -4.53 0.33
CA PHE A 7 30.73 -5.46 0.81
C PHE A 7 30.57 -5.26 2.32
N THR A 8 29.35 -5.16 2.79
CA THR A 8 29.02 -5.05 4.20
C THR A 8 28.30 -6.31 4.67
N ALA A 9 28.66 -6.81 5.84
CA ALA A 9 27.97 -7.91 6.48
C ALA A 9 27.51 -7.47 7.88
N ASN A 10 26.24 -7.66 8.16
CA ASN A 10 25.65 -7.35 9.46
C ASN A 10 25.25 -8.66 10.14
N GLY A 11 25.55 -8.78 11.42
CA GLY A 11 25.13 -9.91 12.24
C GLY A 11 24.93 -9.50 13.69
N ARG A 12 24.47 -10.44 14.51
CA ARG A 12 24.21 -10.23 15.92
C ARG A 12 25.00 -11.23 16.73
N THR A 13 25.77 -10.75 17.69
CA THR A 13 26.41 -11.58 18.71
C THR A 13 25.65 -11.41 20.02
N ILE A 14 25.19 -12.51 20.62
CA ILE A 14 24.54 -12.48 21.92
C ILE A 14 25.64 -12.59 22.97
N LEU A 15 25.84 -11.53 23.75
CA LEU A 15 26.78 -11.52 24.88
C LEU A 15 26.18 -12.19 26.13
N GLU A 16 24.91 -11.84 26.41
CA GLU A 16 24.16 -12.41 27.54
C GLU A 16 22.71 -12.61 27.14
N ASN A 17 22.15 -13.75 27.47
CA ASN A 17 20.74 -14.07 27.14
C ASN A 17 19.72 -13.31 28.01
N GLY A 18 20.13 -12.78 29.17
CA GLY A 18 19.26 -12.01 30.06
C GLY A 18 17.96 -12.74 30.38
N TRP A 19 16.82 -12.06 30.24
CA TRP A 19 15.48 -12.62 30.52
C TRP A 19 15.12 -13.81 29.60
N LYS A 20 15.73 -13.94 28.44
CA LYS A 20 15.50 -15.07 27.52
C LYS A 20 15.85 -16.41 28.10
N ASN A 21 16.74 -16.46 29.11
CA ASN A 21 17.03 -17.71 29.84
C ASN A 21 15.81 -18.31 30.53
N TYR A 22 14.80 -17.50 30.83
CA TYR A 22 13.58 -17.92 31.50
C TYR A 22 12.45 -18.34 30.54
N THR A 23 12.57 -18.00 29.23
CA THR A 23 11.54 -18.26 28.24
C THR A 23 11.94 -19.32 27.20
N LEU A 24 13.14 -19.93 27.33
CA LEU A 24 13.74 -20.86 26.39
C LEU A 24 13.06 -22.25 26.37
N LYS A 25 11.76 -22.31 26.05
CA LYS A 25 11.16 -23.56 25.55
C LYS A 25 10.80 -23.52 24.06
N SER A 26 11.13 -22.47 23.32
CA SER A 26 10.73 -22.30 21.91
C SER A 26 11.76 -21.70 20.96
N ALA A 27 13.03 -21.60 21.35
CA ALA A 27 14.06 -20.94 20.53
C ALA A 27 15.02 -21.94 19.84
N GLU A 28 14.53 -23.13 19.47
CA GLU A 28 15.36 -24.09 18.73
C GLU A 28 15.50 -23.81 17.23
N ASN A 29 14.88 -22.78 16.67
CA ASN A 29 14.87 -22.54 15.22
C ASN A 29 15.28 -21.15 14.75
N ASP A 30 15.75 -20.26 15.60
CA ASP A 30 16.42 -19.05 15.09
C ASP A 30 17.88 -19.40 14.83
N GLU A 31 18.22 -19.78 13.60
CA GLU A 31 19.60 -19.77 13.09
C GLU A 31 20.13 -18.33 13.18
N ILE A 32 20.60 -17.95 14.36
CA ILE A 32 21.31 -16.68 14.53
C ILE A 32 22.57 -16.78 13.70
N LYS A 33 22.58 -16.14 12.54
CA LYS A 33 23.79 -16.00 11.72
C LYS A 33 24.81 -15.19 12.52
N GLN A 34 25.67 -15.90 13.23
CA GLN A 34 26.77 -15.28 13.95
C GLN A 34 27.83 -14.86 12.94
N ILE A 35 28.30 -13.62 13.06
CA ILE A 35 29.46 -13.17 12.30
C ILE A 35 30.69 -13.76 13.01
N PRO A 36 31.57 -14.47 12.27
CA PRO A 36 32.82 -14.94 12.85
C PRO A 36 33.69 -13.74 13.28
N THR A 37 34.45 -13.92 14.34
CA THR A 37 35.43 -12.91 14.76
C THR A 37 36.47 -12.72 13.68
N VAL A 38 36.54 -11.51 13.16
CA VAL A 38 37.51 -11.15 12.10
C VAL A 38 38.36 -9.99 12.57
N THR A 39 39.59 -9.92 12.09
CA THR A 39 40.56 -8.84 12.37
C THR A 39 40.76 -7.97 11.15
N GLU A 40 41.03 -6.70 11.37
CA GLU A 40 41.34 -5.77 10.28
C GLU A 40 42.52 -6.27 9.44
N GLY A 41 42.37 -6.25 8.10
CA GLY A 41 43.36 -6.74 7.17
C GLY A 41 43.39 -8.27 6.95
N GLN A 42 42.53 -9.04 7.59
CA GLN A 42 42.41 -10.48 7.38
C GLN A 42 41.94 -10.76 5.95
N GLN A 43 42.68 -11.67 5.27
CA GLN A 43 42.32 -12.09 3.92
C GLN A 43 41.56 -13.42 3.95
N PHE A 44 40.56 -13.52 3.09
CA PHE A 44 39.75 -14.72 2.93
C PHE A 44 39.79 -15.21 1.49
N THR A 45 39.83 -16.51 1.31
CA THR A 45 39.54 -17.11 0.01
C THR A 45 38.03 -17.21 -0.13
N ILE A 46 37.47 -16.55 -1.13
CA ILE A 46 36.03 -16.53 -1.40
C ILE A 46 35.69 -17.33 -2.65
N SER A 47 34.57 -18.01 -2.63
CA SER A 47 33.92 -18.55 -3.82
C SER A 47 32.64 -17.80 -4.06
N ALA A 48 32.37 -17.35 -5.28
CA ALA A 48 31.14 -16.71 -5.66
C ALA A 48 30.23 -17.68 -6.41
N SER A 49 28.95 -17.73 -6.02
CA SER A 49 27.92 -18.43 -6.77
C SER A 49 26.84 -17.45 -7.18
N LYS A 50 26.42 -17.53 -8.44
CA LYS A 50 25.26 -16.76 -8.93
C LYS A 50 24.04 -17.63 -8.85
N SER A 51 22.98 -17.14 -8.18
CA SER A 51 21.67 -17.76 -8.19
C SER A 51 20.66 -16.80 -8.84
N GLU A 52 19.79 -17.33 -9.67
CA GLU A 52 18.72 -16.58 -10.29
C GLU A 52 17.43 -16.84 -9.52
N HIS A 53 16.77 -15.78 -9.10
CA HIS A 53 15.50 -15.85 -8.39
C HIS A 53 14.47 -14.97 -9.10
N PHE A 54 13.26 -15.47 -9.18
CA PHE A 54 12.13 -14.69 -9.70
C PHE A 54 11.31 -14.17 -8.54
N THR A 55 10.87 -12.93 -8.64
CA THR A 55 9.93 -12.36 -7.68
C THR A 55 8.57 -13.02 -7.83
N SER A 56 7.92 -13.33 -6.72
CA SER A 56 6.53 -13.80 -6.74
C SER A 56 5.59 -12.61 -6.94
N PRO A 57 4.47 -12.78 -7.67
CA PRO A 57 3.47 -11.73 -7.76
C PRO A 57 2.89 -11.41 -6.38
N PRO A 58 2.40 -10.18 -6.15
CA PRO A 58 1.75 -9.82 -4.90
C PRO A 58 0.60 -10.78 -4.58
N LYS A 59 0.41 -11.10 -3.31
CA LYS A 59 -0.72 -11.92 -2.87
C LYS A 59 -2.02 -11.13 -3.07
N ALA A 60 -3.09 -11.82 -3.47
CA ALA A 60 -4.41 -11.22 -3.50
C ALA A 60 -4.82 -10.71 -2.12
N PHE A 61 -5.56 -9.62 -2.08
CA PHE A 61 -6.03 -9.03 -0.84
C PHE A 61 -6.99 -9.97 -0.10
N THR A 62 -6.88 -9.99 1.21
CA THR A 62 -7.94 -10.43 2.13
C THR A 62 -8.75 -9.21 2.55
N GLU A 63 -9.90 -9.39 3.22
CA GLU A 63 -10.67 -8.25 3.74
C GLU A 63 -9.83 -7.37 4.65
N ASP A 64 -9.06 -7.95 5.55
CA ASP A 64 -8.18 -7.24 6.47
C ASP A 64 -7.08 -6.44 5.74
N THR A 65 -6.38 -7.08 4.80
CA THR A 65 -5.33 -6.40 4.04
C THR A 65 -5.87 -5.35 3.08
N LEU A 66 -7.10 -5.54 2.56
CA LEU A 66 -7.77 -4.54 1.72
C LEU A 66 -8.21 -3.32 2.55
N LEU A 67 -8.78 -3.53 3.74
CA LEU A 67 -9.11 -2.46 4.67
C LEU A 67 -7.86 -1.64 5.04
N SER A 68 -6.76 -2.32 5.35
CA SER A 68 -5.48 -1.67 5.63
C SER A 68 -4.95 -0.90 4.41
N ALA A 69 -5.05 -1.46 3.20
CA ALA A 69 -4.65 -0.77 1.97
C ALA A 69 -5.52 0.48 1.71
N MET A 70 -6.83 0.42 1.98
CA MET A 70 -7.72 1.59 1.89
C MET A 70 -7.33 2.67 2.90
N GLU A 71 -6.91 2.29 4.10
CA GLU A 71 -6.45 3.22 5.14
C GLU A 71 -5.18 3.97 4.74
N HIS A 72 -4.28 3.30 4.04
CA HIS A 72 -3.00 3.87 3.63
C HIS A 72 -3.01 4.45 2.21
N ALA A 73 -4.12 4.31 1.47
CA ALA A 73 -4.21 4.83 0.12
C ALA A 73 -4.07 6.36 0.08
N GLY A 74 -3.27 6.87 -0.85
CA GLY A 74 -3.05 8.30 -1.05
C GLY A 74 -2.10 8.95 -0.03
N GLN A 75 -1.50 8.18 0.88
CA GLN A 75 -0.63 8.73 1.93
C GLN A 75 0.77 9.16 1.45
N GLU A 76 1.15 8.83 0.24
CA GLU A 76 2.48 9.14 -0.29
C GLU A 76 2.75 10.64 -0.47
N ASN A 77 1.70 11.47 -0.44
CA ASN A 77 1.74 12.90 -0.72
C ASN A 77 1.35 13.80 0.47
N TYR A 78 1.20 13.22 1.67
CA TYR A 78 0.87 14.01 2.86
C TYR A 78 2.12 14.47 3.61
N ASP A 79 2.11 15.73 4.06
CA ASP A 79 3.08 16.23 5.04
C ASP A 79 2.97 15.45 6.36
N GLU A 80 4.09 15.31 7.08
CA GLU A 80 4.19 14.52 8.33
C GLU A 80 3.18 14.94 9.42
N ASN A 81 2.59 16.14 9.34
CA ASN A 81 1.67 16.72 10.32
C ASN A 81 0.18 16.67 9.91
N SER A 82 -0.17 16.15 8.73
CA SER A 82 -1.57 16.05 8.32
C SER A 82 -2.19 14.73 8.80
N GLU A 83 -3.44 14.78 9.26
CA GLU A 83 -4.21 13.56 9.53
C GLU A 83 -4.37 12.77 8.24
N LYS A 84 -3.68 11.65 8.16
CA LYS A 84 -3.67 10.76 7.00
C LYS A 84 -5.00 10.04 6.90
N LYS A 85 -5.95 10.59 6.19
CA LYS A 85 -7.24 9.95 5.87
C LYS A 85 -7.07 9.18 4.55
N GLY A 86 -7.12 7.86 4.59
CA GLY A 86 -7.16 7.02 3.39
C GLY A 86 -8.50 7.11 2.65
N LEU A 87 -8.81 6.10 1.83
CA LEU A 87 -10.10 5.98 1.16
C LEU A 87 -11.21 5.66 2.17
N GLY A 88 -12.14 6.59 2.34
CA GLY A 88 -13.27 6.46 3.26
C GLY A 88 -12.89 6.46 4.74
N THR A 89 -13.88 6.53 5.59
CA THR A 89 -13.72 6.44 7.05
C THR A 89 -13.67 4.97 7.51
N PRO A 90 -13.11 4.65 8.70
CA PRO A 90 -13.16 3.30 9.26
C PRO A 90 -14.56 2.68 9.26
N ALA A 91 -15.59 3.49 9.53
CA ALA A 91 -16.98 3.03 9.57
C ALA A 91 -17.56 2.67 8.20
N THR A 92 -17.07 3.28 7.12
CA THR A 92 -17.61 3.12 5.76
C THR A 92 -16.86 2.11 4.90
N ARG A 93 -15.57 1.84 5.19
CA ARG A 93 -14.71 0.96 4.38
C ARG A 93 -15.29 -0.44 4.22
N ALA A 94 -15.69 -1.08 5.33
CA ALA A 94 -16.27 -2.42 5.28
C ALA A 94 -17.57 -2.45 4.45
N GLY A 95 -18.42 -1.44 4.59
CA GLY A 95 -19.64 -1.29 3.80
C GLY A 95 -19.37 -1.11 2.30
N THR A 96 -18.29 -0.43 1.95
CA THR A 96 -17.84 -0.26 0.55
C THR A 96 -17.42 -1.60 -0.05
N ILE A 97 -16.60 -2.39 0.65
CA ILE A 97 -16.18 -3.73 0.20
C ILE A 97 -17.40 -4.62 0.01
N GLU A 98 -18.31 -4.65 1.00
CA GLU A 98 -19.54 -5.42 0.91
C GLU A 98 -20.42 -4.98 -0.28
N GLY A 99 -20.50 -3.67 -0.53
CA GLY A 99 -21.20 -3.10 -1.68
C GLY A 99 -20.62 -3.57 -3.02
N LEU A 100 -19.29 -3.64 -3.15
CA LEU A 100 -18.62 -4.14 -4.35
C LEU A 100 -18.93 -5.63 -4.57
N VAL A 101 -18.89 -6.44 -3.52
CA VAL A 101 -19.23 -7.86 -3.60
C VAL A 101 -20.69 -8.05 -3.96
N LYS A 102 -21.61 -7.34 -3.31
CA LYS A 102 -23.06 -7.42 -3.59
C LYS A 102 -23.43 -6.99 -5.01
N LYS A 103 -22.74 -6.01 -5.57
CA LYS A 103 -22.93 -5.56 -6.96
C LYS A 103 -22.23 -6.47 -7.98
N GLY A 104 -21.45 -7.45 -7.53
CA GLY A 104 -20.73 -8.40 -8.37
C GLY A 104 -19.48 -7.81 -9.05
N TYR A 105 -18.90 -6.74 -8.53
CA TYR A 105 -17.61 -6.19 -9.01
C TYR A 105 -16.41 -6.87 -8.37
N ALA A 106 -16.61 -7.45 -7.19
CA ALA A 106 -15.63 -8.30 -6.51
C ALA A 106 -16.30 -9.58 -6.03
N GLU A 107 -15.53 -10.63 -5.80
CA GLU A 107 -16.00 -11.89 -5.23
C GLU A 107 -15.06 -12.37 -4.13
N ARG A 108 -15.61 -13.18 -3.20
CA ARG A 108 -14.82 -13.84 -2.16
C ARG A 108 -14.41 -15.22 -2.64
N LYS A 109 -13.09 -15.46 -2.77
CA LYS A 109 -12.50 -16.79 -3.01
C LYS A 109 -11.79 -17.28 -1.76
N GLY A 110 -12.48 -18.01 -0.91
CA GLY A 110 -12.01 -18.37 0.42
C GLY A 110 -11.85 -17.13 1.29
N LYS A 111 -10.61 -16.81 1.70
CA LYS A 111 -10.30 -15.61 2.47
C LYS A 111 -9.91 -14.39 1.60
N GLN A 112 -9.82 -14.59 0.28
CA GLN A 112 -9.35 -13.54 -0.63
C GLN A 112 -10.52 -12.80 -1.26
N ILE A 113 -10.30 -11.50 -1.51
CA ILE A 113 -11.16 -10.64 -2.33
C ILE A 113 -10.53 -10.53 -3.71
N VAL A 114 -11.26 -10.91 -4.75
CA VAL A 114 -10.78 -10.92 -6.12
C VAL A 114 -11.73 -10.09 -6.98
N ALA A 115 -11.18 -9.27 -7.88
CA ALA A 115 -11.99 -8.55 -8.85
C ALA A 115 -12.63 -9.53 -9.83
N THR A 116 -13.91 -9.32 -10.18
CA THR A 116 -14.60 -10.04 -11.24
C THR A 116 -14.29 -9.40 -12.59
N GLU A 117 -14.59 -10.11 -13.68
CA GLU A 117 -14.51 -9.54 -15.03
C GLU A 117 -15.34 -8.26 -15.15
N LYS A 118 -16.54 -8.24 -14.58
CA LYS A 118 -17.39 -7.05 -14.52
C LYS A 118 -16.69 -5.88 -13.79
N GLY A 119 -15.99 -6.16 -12.69
CA GLY A 119 -15.22 -5.15 -11.95
C GLY A 119 -14.06 -4.61 -12.76
N VAL A 120 -13.32 -5.47 -13.43
CA VAL A 120 -12.21 -5.08 -14.30
C VAL A 120 -12.71 -4.22 -15.48
N ASN A 121 -13.80 -4.64 -16.13
CA ASN A 121 -14.39 -3.89 -17.25
C ASN A 121 -14.86 -2.51 -16.79
N LEU A 122 -15.49 -2.39 -15.63
CA LEU A 122 -15.87 -1.08 -15.07
C LEU A 122 -14.64 -0.17 -14.94
N ILE A 123 -13.56 -0.66 -14.33
CA ILE A 123 -12.34 0.14 -14.14
C ILE A 123 -11.69 0.54 -15.48
N ASN A 124 -11.78 -0.30 -16.50
CA ASN A 124 -11.25 0.03 -17.84
C ASN A 124 -12.03 1.17 -18.51
N VAL A 125 -13.33 1.30 -18.23
CA VAL A 125 -14.18 2.36 -18.82
C VAL A 125 -14.12 3.66 -18.00
N VAL A 126 -13.95 3.59 -16.68
CA VAL A 126 -13.89 4.77 -15.82
C VAL A 126 -12.65 5.62 -16.14
N PRO A 127 -12.79 6.96 -16.31
CA PRO A 127 -11.67 7.87 -16.52
C PRO A 127 -10.59 7.78 -15.44
N ASP A 128 -9.32 7.97 -15.83
CA ASP A 128 -8.19 7.87 -14.92
C ASP A 128 -8.26 8.90 -13.80
N GLU A 129 -8.80 10.08 -14.09
CA GLU A 129 -9.01 11.15 -13.11
C GLU A 129 -9.92 10.69 -11.97
N VAL A 130 -10.97 9.91 -12.28
CA VAL A 130 -11.94 9.40 -11.28
C VAL A 130 -11.38 8.21 -10.49
N LYS A 131 -10.49 7.41 -11.10
CA LYS A 131 -9.85 6.26 -10.44
C LYS A 131 -8.78 6.67 -9.42
N SER A 132 -8.37 7.93 -9.43
CA SER A 132 -7.27 8.42 -8.62
C SER A 132 -7.63 8.44 -7.13
N ALA A 133 -6.88 7.70 -6.31
CA ALA A 133 -6.95 7.81 -4.85
C ALA A 133 -6.52 9.21 -4.39
N GLN A 134 -5.65 9.88 -5.17
CA GLN A 134 -5.21 11.25 -4.91
C GLN A 134 -6.37 12.24 -4.96
N LEU A 135 -7.27 12.14 -5.93
CA LEU A 135 -8.44 13.01 -6.03
C LEU A 135 -9.28 12.96 -4.74
N THR A 136 -9.54 11.74 -4.24
CA THR A 136 -10.28 11.56 -2.98
C THR A 136 -9.54 12.19 -1.81
N SER A 137 -8.24 12.01 -1.75
CA SER A 137 -7.38 12.57 -0.72
C SER A 137 -7.38 14.10 -0.73
N ASP A 138 -7.26 14.72 -1.91
CA ASP A 138 -7.28 16.17 -2.08
C ASP A 138 -8.64 16.76 -1.67
N TRP A 139 -9.74 16.07 -1.97
CA TRP A 139 -11.07 16.51 -1.54
C TRP A 139 -11.26 16.39 -0.02
N GLU A 140 -10.79 15.30 0.59
CA GLU A 140 -10.81 15.15 2.05
C GLU A 140 -10.00 16.26 2.75
N MET A 141 -8.83 16.63 2.23
CA MET A 141 -8.06 17.76 2.75
C MET A 141 -8.82 19.08 2.64
N LYS A 142 -9.47 19.35 1.49
CA LYS A 142 -10.26 20.56 1.32
C LYS A 142 -11.47 20.60 2.26
N LEU A 143 -12.13 19.46 2.48
CA LEU A 143 -13.21 19.35 3.46
C LEU A 143 -12.74 19.67 4.88
N GLN A 144 -11.54 19.19 5.25
CA GLN A 144 -10.95 19.52 6.55
C GLN A 144 -10.60 21.03 6.67
N GLN A 145 -10.09 21.63 5.60
CA GLN A 145 -9.83 23.07 5.56
C GLN A 145 -11.10 23.90 5.68
N ILE A 146 -12.24 23.40 5.11
CA ILE A 146 -13.55 24.04 5.27
C ILE A 146 -14.00 23.95 6.73
N GLU A 147 -13.84 22.79 7.38
CA GLU A 147 -14.17 22.60 8.79
C GLU A 147 -13.37 23.54 9.69
N ASN A 148 -12.09 23.79 9.36
CA ASN A 148 -11.22 24.72 10.07
C ASN A 148 -11.48 26.20 9.71
N GLY A 149 -12.33 26.50 8.73
CA GLY A 149 -12.58 27.87 8.25
C GLY A 149 -11.50 28.44 7.34
N GLU A 150 -10.57 27.61 6.86
CA GLU A 150 -9.43 28.00 6.00
C GLU A 150 -9.76 27.98 4.51
N TYR A 151 -10.85 27.30 4.13
CA TYR A 151 -11.31 27.16 2.75
C TYR A 151 -12.83 27.40 2.62
N SER A 152 -13.26 27.98 1.49
CA SER A 152 -14.68 28.28 1.25
C SER A 152 -15.43 27.05 0.72
N ALA A 153 -16.56 26.71 1.36
CA ALA A 153 -17.45 25.64 0.89
C ALA A 153 -18.02 25.94 -0.52
N ASP A 154 -18.38 27.19 -0.79
CA ASP A 154 -18.91 27.58 -2.11
C ASP A 154 -17.86 27.43 -3.20
N ARG A 155 -16.61 27.77 -2.91
CA ARG A 155 -15.49 27.57 -3.82
C ARG A 155 -15.26 26.08 -4.10
N PHE A 156 -15.29 25.26 -3.06
CA PHE A 156 -15.16 23.81 -3.18
C PHE A 156 -16.25 23.21 -4.06
N MET A 157 -17.51 23.63 -3.87
CA MET A 157 -18.62 23.18 -4.71
C MET A 157 -18.47 23.61 -6.16
N ALA A 158 -18.03 24.85 -6.42
CA ALA A 158 -17.75 25.32 -7.79
C ALA A 158 -16.65 24.49 -8.47
N GLU A 159 -15.60 24.10 -7.75
CA GLU A 159 -14.53 23.25 -8.28
C GLU A 159 -15.05 21.82 -8.63
N ILE A 160 -15.95 21.26 -7.81
CA ILE A 160 -16.60 19.98 -8.10
C ILE A 160 -17.48 20.09 -9.36
N GLU A 161 -18.28 21.16 -9.47
CA GLU A 161 -19.13 21.39 -10.64
C GLU A 161 -18.31 21.53 -11.92
N ASP A 162 -17.21 22.26 -11.87
CA ASP A 162 -16.31 22.43 -13.01
C ASP A 162 -15.63 21.09 -13.40
N PHE A 163 -15.20 20.33 -12.43
CA PHE A 163 -14.67 18.97 -12.63
C PHE A 163 -15.69 18.06 -13.32
N ILE A 164 -16.94 18.04 -12.85
CA ILE A 164 -18.02 17.24 -13.46
C ILE A 164 -18.29 17.72 -14.89
N ARG A 165 -18.35 19.03 -15.11
CA ARG A 165 -18.56 19.61 -16.45
C ARG A 165 -17.46 19.17 -17.42
N THR A 166 -16.20 19.26 -16.99
CA THR A 166 -15.04 18.81 -17.78
C THR A 166 -15.13 17.33 -18.14
N LEU A 167 -15.53 16.48 -17.19
CA LEU A 167 -15.74 15.05 -17.46
C LEU A 167 -16.88 14.81 -18.47
N CYS A 168 -18.01 15.52 -18.31
CA CYS A 168 -19.14 15.41 -19.24
C CYS A 168 -18.76 15.86 -20.64
N GLU A 169 -17.99 16.95 -20.79
CA GLU A 169 -17.51 17.42 -22.09
C GLU A 169 -16.53 16.43 -22.74
N LYS A 170 -15.61 15.87 -21.94
CA LYS A 170 -14.57 14.95 -22.42
C LYS A 170 -15.13 13.58 -22.79
N TYR A 171 -16.10 13.07 -22.03
CA TYR A 171 -16.60 11.69 -22.13
C TYR A 171 -18.09 11.59 -22.48
N GLY A 172 -18.84 12.70 -22.50
CA GLY A 172 -20.29 12.69 -22.73
C GLY A 172 -20.72 12.26 -24.14
N SER A 173 -19.79 12.18 -25.08
CA SER A 173 -20.01 11.64 -26.42
C SER A 173 -19.52 10.19 -26.59
N ALA A 174 -19.10 9.52 -25.51
CA ALA A 174 -18.74 8.12 -25.58
C ALA A 174 -20.00 7.27 -25.88
N ASP A 175 -19.98 6.60 -27.02
CA ASP A 175 -21.07 5.73 -27.48
C ASP A 175 -21.42 4.70 -26.38
N SER A 176 -22.71 4.58 -26.08
CA SER A 176 -23.26 3.64 -25.10
C SER A 176 -23.26 2.17 -25.60
N SER A 177 -22.35 1.83 -26.51
CA SER A 177 -22.24 0.50 -27.14
C SER A 177 -21.06 -0.30 -26.58
N VAL A 178 -21.01 -0.45 -25.22
CA VAL A 178 -20.13 -1.44 -24.55
C VAL A 178 -20.97 -2.32 -23.64
#